data_3e08e43168930f5d7945e9c9a079a664
#
_entry.id   3e08e43168930f5d7945e9c9a079a664
#
_cell.length_a   1.000
_cell.length_b   1.000
_cell.length_c   1.000
_cell.angle_alpha   90.00
_cell.angle_beta   90.00
_cell.angle_gamma   90.00
#
_symmetry.space_group_name_H-M   'P 1'
#
loop_
_entity.id
_entity.type
_entity.pdbx_description
1 polymer ?
#
loop_
_entity_poly.entity_id
_entity_poly.type
_entity_poly.pdbx_seq_one_letter_code
_entity_poly.pdbx_strand_id
1 'polypeptide(L)'
;MTKLPPPRTIKTAILKMDSTIMSKEGIEKILTTMMPSEDEKSKIMEAQMANPDIPLGNAEQFLLTLASITELEARLRLWAFRLDYDLMEKEVAEPLMDLKQAMLEIESNRTFRIVLATLLSIGNFLNGVQVKGFQIDYLAKVPEVKDTVHKHSLLHHVCHMVMEKDPNTTDLYSEIGAVTRSSKVDYDEVAKNLSKMESDCKASWEHLKVIAKHDGSAMKVKLSEFLADCAERIVVLGIIHRRVMNR
;
A
#
# COMPACT_ATOMS: atom_id res chain seq x y z
N MET A 1 -3.63 21.94 -14.95
CA MET A 1 -3.66 21.32 -16.29
C MET A 1 -2.29 20.71 -16.57
N THR A 2 -2.19 19.40 -16.60
CA THR A 2 -0.94 18.68 -16.91
C THR A 2 -0.61 18.91 -18.39
N LYS A 3 0.43 19.67 -18.67
CA LYS A 3 0.91 19.87 -20.04
C LYS A 3 1.68 18.62 -20.46
N LEU A 4 1.18 17.90 -21.47
CA LEU A 4 1.92 16.81 -22.08
C LEU A 4 3.10 17.36 -22.92
N PRO A 5 4.22 16.62 -23.00
CA PRO A 5 5.36 17.00 -23.83
C PRO A 5 4.98 17.07 -25.32
N PRO A 6 5.77 17.79 -26.16
CA PRO A 6 5.56 17.80 -27.60
C PRO A 6 5.65 16.38 -28.21
N PRO A 7 4.99 16.10 -29.35
CA PRO A 7 4.95 14.75 -29.95
C PRO A 7 6.30 14.06 -30.11
N ARG A 8 7.30 14.76 -30.57
CA ARG A 8 8.65 14.18 -30.77
C ARG A 8 9.32 13.77 -29.45
N THR A 9 9.13 14.56 -28.40
CA THR A 9 9.72 14.33 -27.08
C THR A 9 8.97 13.22 -26.34
N ILE A 10 7.64 13.13 -26.48
CA ILE A 10 6.84 12.12 -25.82
C ILE A 10 7.17 10.70 -26.29
N LYS A 11 7.41 10.51 -27.60
CA LYS A 11 7.83 9.21 -28.14
C LYS A 11 9.12 8.73 -27.49
N THR A 12 10.11 9.60 -27.39
CA THR A 12 11.40 9.27 -26.76
C THR A 12 11.22 8.99 -25.27
N ALA A 13 10.40 9.78 -24.58
CA ALA A 13 10.11 9.60 -23.17
C ALA A 13 9.46 8.23 -22.90
N ILE A 14 8.48 7.83 -23.70
CA ILE A 14 7.81 6.52 -23.54
C ILE A 14 8.75 5.36 -23.84
N LEU A 15 9.53 5.45 -24.94
CA LEU A 15 10.49 4.39 -25.30
C LEU A 15 11.59 4.20 -24.26
N LYS A 16 12.01 5.28 -23.58
CA LYS A 16 13.04 5.24 -22.54
C LYS A 16 12.49 5.18 -21.11
N MET A 17 11.18 5.31 -20.92
CA MET A 17 10.52 5.46 -19.61
C MET A 17 11.16 6.59 -18.79
N ASP A 18 11.32 7.77 -19.42
CA ASP A 18 12.03 8.91 -18.85
C ASP A 18 11.07 9.79 -18.01
N SER A 19 11.12 9.61 -16.70
CA SER A 19 10.27 10.33 -15.74
C SER A 19 10.62 11.82 -15.58
N THR A 20 11.76 12.27 -16.14
CA THR A 20 12.11 13.70 -16.15
C THR A 20 11.30 14.48 -17.19
N ILE A 21 10.81 13.78 -18.21
CA ILE A 21 10.06 14.38 -19.34
C ILE A 21 8.54 14.24 -19.12
N MET A 22 8.07 13.12 -18.59
CA MET A 22 6.66 12.85 -18.41
C MET A 22 6.35 12.32 -17.00
N SER A 23 5.38 12.95 -16.34
CA SER A 23 4.91 12.57 -15.01
C SER A 23 3.93 11.40 -15.07
N LYS A 24 3.65 10.79 -13.89
CA LYS A 24 2.64 9.76 -13.73
C LYS A 24 1.27 10.21 -14.24
N GLU A 25 0.83 11.42 -13.90
CA GLU A 25 -0.46 11.95 -14.36
C GLU A 25 -0.51 12.04 -15.90
N GLY A 26 0.61 12.32 -16.54
CA GLY A 26 0.72 12.30 -18.01
C GLY A 26 0.52 10.90 -18.59
N ILE A 27 1.11 9.88 -17.96
CA ILE A 27 0.96 8.47 -18.34
C ILE A 27 -0.50 8.04 -18.18
N GLU A 28 -1.10 8.30 -17.01
CA GLU A 28 -2.50 7.96 -16.71
C GLU A 28 -3.47 8.64 -17.66
N LYS A 29 -3.22 9.90 -18.00
CA LYS A 29 -4.03 10.64 -18.96
C LYS A 29 -4.01 10.02 -20.36
N ILE A 30 -2.83 9.56 -20.81
CA ILE A 30 -2.75 8.86 -22.10
C ILE A 30 -3.51 7.54 -22.03
N LEU A 31 -3.30 6.74 -20.98
CA LEU A 31 -3.97 5.45 -20.81
C LEU A 31 -5.49 5.54 -20.75
N THR A 32 -6.03 6.61 -20.15
CA THR A 32 -7.47 6.75 -19.90
C THR A 32 -8.22 7.46 -21.02
N THR A 33 -7.58 8.43 -21.70
CA THR A 33 -8.29 9.36 -22.58
C THR A 33 -7.66 9.58 -23.94
N MET A 34 -6.43 9.09 -24.17
CA MET A 34 -5.66 9.45 -25.39
C MET A 34 -5.05 8.24 -26.08
N MET A 35 -5.51 7.04 -25.77
CA MET A 35 -5.06 5.84 -26.49
C MET A 35 -5.61 5.89 -27.93
N PRO A 36 -4.75 5.88 -28.95
CA PRO A 36 -5.18 5.95 -30.34
C PRO A 36 -5.93 4.67 -30.71
N SER A 37 -7.16 4.82 -31.22
CA SER A 37 -7.90 3.70 -31.81
C SER A 37 -7.47 3.46 -33.26
N GLU A 38 -7.65 2.25 -33.76
CA GLU A 38 -7.34 1.92 -35.16
C GLU A 38 -8.20 2.74 -36.13
N ASP A 39 -9.45 3.05 -35.77
CA ASP A 39 -10.33 3.90 -36.55
C ASP A 39 -9.82 5.35 -36.67
N GLU A 40 -9.36 5.93 -35.57
CA GLU A 40 -8.80 7.27 -35.56
C GLU A 40 -7.52 7.34 -36.39
N LYS A 41 -6.65 6.36 -36.22
CA LYS A 41 -5.41 6.24 -37.01
C LYS A 41 -5.70 6.13 -38.50
N SER A 42 -6.63 5.27 -38.90
CA SER A 42 -7.01 5.07 -40.29
C SER A 42 -7.57 6.37 -40.90
N LYS A 43 -8.49 7.05 -40.20
CA LYS A 43 -9.08 8.34 -40.64
C LYS A 43 -8.04 9.44 -40.82
N ILE A 44 -7.06 9.52 -39.87
CA ILE A 44 -5.98 10.51 -39.98
C ILE A 44 -5.08 10.21 -41.17
N MET A 45 -4.75 8.95 -41.41
CA MET A 45 -3.92 8.53 -42.54
C MET A 45 -4.63 8.75 -43.87
N GLU A 46 -5.92 8.42 -43.98
CA GLU A 46 -6.76 8.70 -45.17
C GLU A 46 -6.85 10.21 -45.47
N ALA A 47 -7.10 11.03 -44.46
CA ALA A 47 -7.13 12.48 -44.60
C ALA A 47 -5.78 13.06 -45.08
N GLN A 48 -4.68 12.54 -44.59
CA GLN A 48 -3.33 12.92 -45.01
C GLN A 48 -3.04 12.52 -46.45
N MET A 49 -3.47 11.31 -46.85
CA MET A 49 -3.34 10.85 -48.26
C MET A 49 -4.19 11.66 -49.24
N ALA A 50 -5.40 12.02 -48.81
CA ALA A 50 -6.29 12.81 -49.63
C ALA A 50 -5.82 14.28 -49.85
N ASN A 51 -5.10 14.84 -48.89
CA ASN A 51 -4.62 16.21 -48.91
C ASN A 51 -3.15 16.30 -48.42
N PRO A 52 -2.18 15.83 -49.20
CA PRO A 52 -0.77 15.75 -48.75
C PRO A 52 -0.13 17.12 -48.48
N ASP A 53 -0.65 18.20 -49.10
CA ASP A 53 -0.13 19.54 -48.92
C ASP A 53 -0.66 20.28 -47.67
N ILE A 54 -1.66 19.70 -46.98
CA ILE A 54 -2.23 20.28 -45.77
C ILE A 54 -1.54 19.64 -44.56
N PRO A 55 -0.81 20.41 -43.73
CA PRO A 55 -0.17 19.86 -42.54
C PRO A 55 -1.19 19.40 -41.52
N LEU A 56 -0.96 18.25 -40.89
CA LEU A 56 -1.77 17.75 -39.79
C LEU A 56 -1.77 18.73 -38.63
N GLY A 57 -2.91 18.86 -37.95
CA GLY A 57 -3.02 19.60 -36.71
C GLY A 57 -2.23 18.93 -35.55
N ASN A 58 -2.04 19.69 -34.49
CA ASN A 58 -1.26 19.20 -33.33
C ASN A 58 -1.85 17.95 -32.68
N ALA A 59 -3.17 17.81 -32.65
CA ALA A 59 -3.85 16.66 -32.09
C ALA A 59 -3.62 15.39 -32.92
N GLU A 60 -3.78 15.54 -34.25
CA GLU A 60 -3.56 14.43 -35.20
C GLU A 60 -2.09 13.96 -35.19
N GLN A 61 -1.16 14.92 -35.19
CA GLN A 61 0.29 14.60 -35.06
C GLN A 61 0.60 13.87 -33.76
N PHE A 62 -0.03 14.27 -32.66
CA PHE A 62 0.13 13.64 -31.38
C PHE A 62 -0.38 12.20 -31.41
N LEU A 63 -1.62 11.97 -31.89
CA LEU A 63 -2.22 10.64 -31.99
C LEU A 63 -1.41 9.71 -32.91
N LEU A 64 -0.96 10.18 -34.08
CA LEU A 64 -0.09 9.39 -34.97
C LEU A 64 1.26 9.07 -34.33
N THR A 65 1.82 10.01 -33.58
CA THR A 65 3.08 9.76 -32.84
C THR A 65 2.89 8.65 -31.81
N LEU A 66 1.81 8.68 -31.03
CA LEU A 66 1.47 7.61 -30.10
C LEU A 66 1.23 6.27 -30.81
N ALA A 67 0.43 6.29 -31.89
CA ALA A 67 0.16 5.10 -32.69
C ALA A 67 1.42 4.49 -33.36
N SER A 68 2.48 5.26 -33.54
CA SER A 68 3.76 4.79 -34.06
C SER A 68 4.63 4.05 -33.02
N ILE A 69 4.21 4.02 -31.77
CA ILE A 69 4.95 3.35 -30.70
C ILE A 69 4.43 1.91 -30.57
N THR A 70 5.31 0.96 -30.83
CA THR A 70 4.99 -0.46 -30.66
C THR A 70 4.71 -0.78 -29.20
N GLU A 71 3.63 -1.55 -28.94
CA GLU A 71 3.22 -1.96 -27.59
C GLU A 71 3.02 -0.77 -26.64
N LEU A 72 2.41 0.31 -27.13
CA LEU A 72 2.21 1.55 -26.35
C LEU A 72 1.54 1.31 -25.01
N GLU A 73 0.43 0.58 -24.98
CA GLU A 73 -0.30 0.32 -23.75
C GLU A 73 0.55 -0.46 -22.74
N ALA A 74 1.22 -1.52 -23.19
CA ALA A 74 2.09 -2.33 -22.35
C ALA A 74 3.23 -1.50 -21.74
N ARG A 75 3.83 -0.60 -22.54
CA ARG A 75 4.90 0.31 -22.09
C ARG A 75 4.39 1.28 -21.02
N LEU A 76 3.26 1.90 -21.25
CA LEU A 76 2.68 2.87 -20.31
C LEU A 76 2.25 2.19 -19.00
N ARG A 77 1.64 1.00 -19.08
CA ARG A 77 1.25 0.24 -17.88
C ARG A 77 2.46 -0.22 -17.06
N LEU A 78 3.49 -0.74 -17.72
CA LEU A 78 4.72 -1.13 -17.04
C LEU A 78 5.44 0.08 -16.42
N TRP A 79 5.46 1.21 -17.11
CA TRP A 79 6.05 2.43 -16.58
C TRP A 79 5.25 2.98 -15.39
N ALA A 80 3.92 2.99 -15.45
CA ALA A 80 3.07 3.37 -14.32
C ALA A 80 3.34 2.47 -13.10
N PHE A 81 3.38 1.16 -13.28
CA PHE A 81 3.73 0.22 -12.21
C PHE A 81 5.08 0.54 -11.58
N ARG A 82 6.10 0.81 -12.41
CA ARG A 82 7.44 1.16 -11.91
C ARG A 82 7.44 2.42 -11.06
N LEU A 83 6.63 3.42 -11.42
CA LEU A 83 6.53 4.68 -10.66
C LEU A 83 5.74 4.53 -9.36
N ASP A 84 4.79 3.60 -9.32
CA ASP A 84 3.91 3.38 -8.17
C ASP A 84 4.45 2.38 -7.16
N TYR A 85 5.37 1.53 -7.57
CA TYR A 85 5.80 0.39 -6.77
C TYR A 85 6.25 0.75 -5.36
N ASP A 86 7.12 1.74 -5.22
CA ASP A 86 7.67 2.14 -3.92
C ASP A 86 6.59 2.66 -2.97
N LEU A 87 5.60 3.39 -3.50
CA LEU A 87 4.47 3.86 -2.71
C LEU A 87 3.56 2.71 -2.30
N MET A 88 3.21 1.82 -3.23
CA MET A 88 2.38 0.65 -2.95
C MET A 88 3.05 -0.26 -1.90
N GLU A 89 4.35 -0.49 -2.03
CA GLU A 89 5.11 -1.28 -1.06
C GLU A 89 5.06 -0.66 0.33
N LYS A 90 5.27 0.64 0.41
CA LYS A 90 5.23 1.39 1.67
C LYS A 90 3.86 1.29 2.35
N GLU A 91 2.77 1.46 1.59
CA GLU A 91 1.40 1.34 2.07
C GLU A 91 1.06 -0.05 2.64
N VAL A 92 1.76 -1.08 2.22
CA VAL A 92 1.61 -2.46 2.76
C VAL A 92 2.62 -2.71 3.89
N ALA A 93 3.88 -2.34 3.71
CA ALA A 93 4.96 -2.67 4.62
C ALA A 93 4.84 -1.94 5.97
N GLU A 94 4.55 -0.62 5.97
CA GLU A 94 4.47 0.17 7.20
C GLU A 94 3.41 -0.35 8.17
N PRO A 95 2.14 -0.58 7.76
CA PRO A 95 1.13 -1.13 8.66
C PRO A 95 1.50 -2.51 9.23
N LEU A 96 2.10 -3.38 8.43
CA LEU A 96 2.53 -4.71 8.87
C LEU A 96 3.68 -4.64 9.89
N MET A 97 4.62 -3.72 9.70
CA MET A 97 5.72 -3.49 10.64
C MET A 97 5.23 -2.87 11.95
N ASP A 98 4.29 -1.92 11.88
CA ASP A 98 3.65 -1.35 13.06
C ASP A 98 2.89 -2.42 13.85
N LEU A 99 2.14 -3.31 13.19
CA LEU A 99 1.43 -4.40 13.85
C LEU A 99 2.41 -5.39 14.52
N LYS A 100 3.50 -5.74 13.82
CA LYS A 100 4.56 -6.57 14.40
C LYS A 100 5.16 -5.92 15.65
N GLN A 101 5.46 -4.63 15.58
CA GLN A 101 6.00 -3.88 16.70
C GLN A 101 4.99 -3.77 17.84
N ALA A 102 3.71 -3.54 17.55
CA ALA A 102 2.64 -3.50 18.53
C ALA A 102 2.52 -4.81 19.33
N MET A 103 2.63 -5.95 18.66
CA MET A 103 2.65 -7.25 19.33
C MET A 103 3.84 -7.39 20.30
N LEU A 104 5.03 -6.96 19.88
CA LEU A 104 6.23 -6.99 20.73
C LEU A 104 6.09 -6.04 21.93
N GLU A 105 5.53 -4.86 21.72
CA GLU A 105 5.26 -3.90 22.80
C GLU A 105 4.29 -4.50 23.82
N ILE A 106 3.18 -5.10 23.41
CA ILE A 106 2.21 -5.73 24.31
C ILE A 106 2.86 -6.91 25.05
N GLU A 107 3.60 -7.78 24.35
CA GLU A 107 4.25 -8.95 24.95
C GLU A 107 5.31 -8.58 25.99
N SER A 108 6.06 -7.52 25.78
CA SER A 108 7.17 -7.11 26.66
C SER A 108 6.79 -6.07 27.70
N ASN A 109 5.64 -5.38 27.55
CA ASN A 109 5.27 -4.27 28.40
C ASN A 109 4.94 -4.72 29.83
N ARG A 110 5.74 -4.28 30.80
CA ARG A 110 5.59 -4.59 32.21
C ARG A 110 4.30 -4.01 32.80
N THR A 111 4.04 -2.73 32.53
CA THR A 111 2.86 -2.01 33.03
C THR A 111 1.57 -2.70 32.59
N PHE A 112 1.48 -3.06 31.31
CA PHE A 112 0.32 -3.78 30.78
C PHE A 112 0.11 -5.14 31.47
N ARG A 113 1.18 -5.90 31.71
CA ARG A 113 1.09 -7.17 32.45
C ARG A 113 0.59 -6.98 33.89
N ILE A 114 1.03 -5.94 34.57
CA ILE A 114 0.56 -5.61 35.92
C ILE A 114 -0.94 -5.24 35.90
N VAL A 115 -1.36 -4.47 34.90
CA VAL A 115 -2.79 -4.11 34.70
C VAL A 115 -3.63 -5.36 34.51
N LEU A 116 -3.23 -6.27 33.59
CA LEU A 116 -3.96 -7.52 33.36
C LEU A 116 -4.00 -8.43 34.58
N ALA A 117 -2.90 -8.56 35.30
CA ALA A 117 -2.81 -9.38 36.52
C ALA A 117 -3.70 -8.80 37.65
N THR A 118 -3.72 -7.47 37.81
CA THR A 118 -4.57 -6.79 38.78
C THR A 118 -6.04 -6.99 38.45
N LEU A 119 -6.42 -6.81 37.18
CA LEU A 119 -7.81 -7.02 36.71
C LEU A 119 -8.24 -8.48 36.93
N LEU A 120 -7.40 -9.45 36.60
CA LEU A 120 -7.67 -10.87 36.84
C LEU A 120 -7.88 -11.17 38.33
N SER A 121 -7.03 -10.59 39.21
CA SER A 121 -7.14 -10.76 40.65
C SER A 121 -8.46 -10.20 41.20
N ILE A 122 -8.86 -9.01 40.75
CA ILE A 122 -10.14 -8.40 41.13
C ILE A 122 -11.30 -9.28 40.65
N GLY A 123 -11.26 -9.73 39.40
CA GLY A 123 -12.30 -10.60 38.83
C GLY A 123 -12.44 -11.91 39.60
N ASN A 124 -11.35 -12.56 39.91
CA ASN A 124 -11.34 -13.80 40.71
C ASN A 124 -11.91 -13.57 42.11
N PHE A 125 -11.52 -12.48 42.76
CA PHE A 125 -12.03 -12.15 44.10
C PHE A 125 -13.55 -11.88 44.09
N LEU A 126 -14.03 -11.04 43.17
CA LEU A 126 -15.45 -10.66 43.07
C LEU A 126 -16.35 -11.84 42.69
N ASN A 127 -15.88 -12.76 41.88
CA ASN A 127 -16.66 -13.90 41.41
C ASN A 127 -16.46 -15.17 42.26
N GLY A 128 -15.56 -15.14 43.25
CA GLY A 128 -15.26 -16.30 44.10
C GLY A 128 -14.65 -17.48 43.31
N VAL A 129 -13.93 -17.21 42.24
CA VAL A 129 -13.35 -18.22 41.35
C VAL A 129 -11.84 -18.06 41.25
N GLN A 130 -11.16 -19.09 40.72
CA GLN A 130 -9.72 -19.09 40.48
C GLN A 130 -9.44 -19.43 39.01
N VAL A 131 -9.76 -18.50 38.11
CA VAL A 131 -9.42 -18.68 36.69
C VAL A 131 -8.05 -18.12 36.39
N LYS A 132 -7.39 -18.67 35.34
CA LYS A 132 -6.02 -18.28 34.97
C LYS A 132 -5.94 -17.17 33.93
N GLY A 133 -7.07 -16.73 33.41
CA GLY A 133 -7.14 -15.69 32.39
C GLY A 133 -8.59 -15.29 32.08
N PHE A 134 -8.73 -14.30 31.22
CA PHE A 134 -10.01 -13.80 30.72
C PHE A 134 -9.87 -13.39 29.25
N GLN A 135 -11.00 -13.24 28.56
CA GLN A 135 -11.00 -12.78 27.18
C GLN A 135 -10.60 -11.31 27.11
N ILE A 136 -9.71 -10.95 26.19
CA ILE A 136 -9.16 -9.59 26.08
C ILE A 136 -10.25 -8.54 25.77
N ASP A 137 -11.34 -8.96 25.11
CA ASP A 137 -12.51 -8.11 24.81
C ASP A 137 -13.17 -7.54 26.07
N TYR A 138 -12.95 -8.18 27.22
CA TYR A 138 -13.43 -7.68 28.49
C TYR A 138 -12.84 -6.32 28.86
N LEU A 139 -11.66 -5.97 28.35
CA LEU A 139 -11.05 -4.68 28.59
C LEU A 139 -11.94 -3.51 28.15
N ALA A 140 -12.74 -3.68 27.11
CA ALA A 140 -13.71 -2.66 26.66
C ALA A 140 -14.79 -2.38 27.71
N LYS A 141 -15.12 -3.35 28.56
CA LYS A 141 -16.15 -3.23 29.61
C LYS A 141 -15.61 -2.65 30.92
N VAL A 142 -14.31 -2.65 31.12
CA VAL A 142 -13.68 -2.21 32.39
C VAL A 142 -14.03 -0.77 32.76
N PRO A 143 -14.14 0.20 31.84
CA PRO A 143 -14.59 1.56 32.16
C PRO A 143 -16.09 1.65 32.49
N GLU A 144 -16.90 0.71 32.03
CA GLU A 144 -18.38 0.73 32.18
C GLU A 144 -18.85 0.16 33.50
N VAL A 145 -18.13 -0.84 34.02
CA VAL A 145 -18.45 -1.48 35.32
C VAL A 145 -18.14 -0.51 36.45
N LYS A 146 -19.16 -0.21 37.32
CA LYS A 146 -19.03 0.76 38.41
C LYS A 146 -19.36 0.12 39.75
N ASP A 147 -18.68 0.57 40.80
CA ASP A 147 -19.04 0.21 42.18
C ASP A 147 -20.38 0.80 42.58
N THR A 148 -21.02 0.19 43.60
CA THR A 148 -22.36 0.57 44.06
C THR A 148 -22.34 1.79 44.97
N VAL A 149 -21.22 2.11 45.62
CA VAL A 149 -21.11 3.14 46.67
C VAL A 149 -20.76 4.49 46.05
N HIS A 150 -19.59 4.58 45.39
CA HIS A 150 -19.07 5.84 44.86
C HIS A 150 -19.25 5.99 43.37
N LYS A 151 -19.76 4.97 42.69
CA LYS A 151 -19.92 4.93 41.23
C LYS A 151 -18.60 5.08 40.46
N HIS A 152 -17.47 4.76 41.10
CA HIS A 152 -16.19 4.70 40.43
C HIS A 152 -16.15 3.50 39.50
N SER A 153 -15.51 3.65 38.33
CA SER A 153 -15.38 2.55 37.37
C SER A 153 -14.37 1.50 37.86
N LEU A 154 -14.49 0.27 37.37
CA LEU A 154 -13.50 -0.77 37.58
C LEU A 154 -12.10 -0.30 37.08
N LEU A 155 -12.06 0.46 36.00
CA LEU A 155 -10.83 1.08 35.49
C LEU A 155 -10.19 1.98 36.55
N HIS A 156 -10.98 2.81 37.25
CA HIS A 156 -10.47 3.67 38.31
C HIS A 156 -9.80 2.85 39.42
N HIS A 157 -10.45 1.77 39.88
CA HIS A 157 -9.91 0.91 40.93
C HIS A 157 -8.65 0.15 40.47
N VAL A 158 -8.61 -0.33 39.19
CA VAL A 158 -7.43 -0.96 38.62
C VAL A 158 -6.25 0.00 38.58
N CYS A 159 -6.48 1.22 38.08
CA CYS A 159 -5.41 2.26 38.02
C CYS A 159 -4.87 2.59 39.42
N HIS A 160 -5.74 2.79 40.41
CA HIS A 160 -5.33 3.08 41.78
C HIS A 160 -4.48 1.95 42.35
N MET A 161 -4.91 0.70 42.24
CA MET A 161 -4.16 -0.47 42.73
C MET A 161 -2.83 -0.69 42.03
N VAL A 162 -2.76 -0.41 40.71
CA VAL A 162 -1.51 -0.50 39.94
C VAL A 162 -0.52 0.56 40.40
N MET A 163 -0.96 1.81 40.57
CA MET A 163 -0.10 2.91 41.05
C MET A 163 0.38 2.69 42.49
N GLU A 164 -0.42 2.11 43.36
CA GLU A 164 0.01 1.75 44.72
C GLU A 164 1.08 0.63 44.75
N LYS A 165 0.93 -0.37 43.89
CA LYS A 165 1.88 -1.50 43.81
C LYS A 165 3.16 -1.19 43.09
N ASP A 166 3.10 -0.35 42.07
CA ASP A 166 4.26 0.05 41.26
C ASP A 166 4.27 1.59 41.07
N PRO A 167 4.80 2.33 42.07
CA PRO A 167 4.87 3.79 41.98
C PRO A 167 5.70 4.33 40.81
N ASN A 168 6.55 3.47 40.23
CA ASN A 168 7.36 3.83 39.05
C ASN A 168 6.65 3.50 37.71
N THR A 169 5.37 3.13 37.76
CA THR A 169 4.57 2.91 36.55
C THR A 169 4.49 4.20 35.74
N THR A 170 4.85 4.10 34.48
CA THR A 170 4.78 5.22 33.54
C THR A 170 3.45 5.24 32.83
N ASP A 171 3.22 6.29 32.02
CA ASP A 171 2.05 6.38 31.15
C ASP A 171 2.07 5.29 30.10
N LEU A 172 1.17 4.30 30.24
CA LEU A 172 1.04 3.16 29.32
C LEU A 172 0.84 3.63 27.86
N TYR A 173 0.11 4.73 27.64
CA TYR A 173 -0.15 5.23 26.30
C TYR A 173 1.13 5.61 25.55
N SER A 174 2.09 6.21 26.24
CA SER A 174 3.38 6.57 25.64
C SER A 174 4.28 5.35 25.36
N GLU A 175 4.06 4.26 26.09
CA GLU A 175 4.84 3.02 25.95
C GLU A 175 4.36 2.12 24.79
N ILE A 176 3.12 2.29 24.32
CA ILE A 176 2.47 1.44 23.31
C ILE A 176 2.14 2.20 22.02
N GLY A 177 3.08 3.02 21.54
CA GLY A 177 2.88 3.87 20.36
C GLY A 177 2.53 3.10 19.09
N ALA A 178 3.14 1.93 18.87
CA ALA A 178 2.83 1.09 17.72
C ALA A 178 1.43 0.48 17.81
N VAL A 179 0.94 0.13 19.01
CA VAL A 179 -0.45 -0.32 19.21
C VAL A 179 -1.44 0.75 18.79
N THR A 180 -1.18 2.01 19.17
CA THR A 180 -2.03 3.14 18.81
C THR A 180 -2.06 3.38 17.30
N ARG A 181 -0.94 3.22 16.60
CA ARG A 181 -0.90 3.33 15.14
C ARG A 181 -1.62 2.17 14.47
N SER A 182 -1.34 0.94 14.90
CA SER A 182 -1.93 -0.29 14.36
C SER A 182 -3.45 -0.35 14.52
N SER A 183 -4.00 0.18 15.61
CA SER A 183 -5.44 0.19 15.87
C SER A 183 -6.26 1.01 14.88
N LYS A 184 -5.62 1.87 14.08
CA LYS A 184 -6.26 2.74 13.07
C LYS A 184 -6.20 2.15 11.66
N VAL A 185 -5.55 1.02 11.49
CA VAL A 185 -5.30 0.40 10.18
C VAL A 185 -6.42 -0.58 9.84
N ASP A 186 -6.91 -0.50 8.61
CA ASP A 186 -7.76 -1.53 8.01
C ASP A 186 -6.87 -2.63 7.38
N TYR A 187 -6.74 -3.76 8.08
CA TYR A 187 -5.89 -4.87 7.64
C TYR A 187 -6.50 -5.66 6.49
N ASP A 188 -7.81 -5.59 6.26
CA ASP A 188 -8.45 -6.16 5.07
C ASP A 188 -8.06 -5.36 3.83
N GLU A 189 -7.90 -4.05 3.96
CA GLU A 189 -7.39 -3.20 2.88
C GLU A 189 -5.90 -3.46 2.62
N VAL A 190 -5.09 -3.64 3.66
CA VAL A 190 -3.67 -4.04 3.50
C VAL A 190 -3.56 -5.36 2.74
N ALA A 191 -4.39 -6.35 3.05
CA ALA A 191 -4.42 -7.63 2.34
C ALA A 191 -4.82 -7.46 0.86
N LYS A 192 -5.80 -6.62 0.56
CA LYS A 192 -6.21 -6.29 -0.82
C LYS A 192 -5.10 -5.59 -1.58
N ASN A 193 -4.43 -4.62 -0.96
CA ASN A 193 -3.31 -3.90 -1.57
C ASN A 193 -2.14 -4.85 -1.88
N LEU A 194 -1.82 -5.78 -0.98
CA LEU A 194 -0.81 -6.81 -1.23
C LEU A 194 -1.19 -7.71 -2.41
N SER A 195 -2.44 -8.18 -2.47
CA SER A 195 -2.93 -8.99 -3.59
C SER A 195 -2.92 -8.22 -4.91
N LYS A 196 -3.23 -6.93 -4.87
CA LYS A 196 -3.14 -6.05 -6.03
C LYS A 196 -1.69 -5.91 -6.50
N MET A 197 -0.73 -5.69 -5.60
CA MET A 197 0.70 -5.63 -5.95
C MET A 197 1.17 -6.91 -6.64
N GLU A 198 0.76 -8.09 -6.14
CA GLU A 198 1.07 -9.38 -6.78
C GLU A 198 0.50 -9.47 -8.21
N SER A 199 -0.75 -9.06 -8.38
CA SER A 199 -1.44 -9.07 -9.68
C SER A 199 -0.78 -8.10 -10.65
N ASP A 200 -0.49 -6.87 -10.22
CA ASP A 200 0.12 -5.84 -11.05
C ASP A 200 1.56 -6.22 -11.44
N CYS A 201 2.31 -6.84 -10.54
CA CYS A 201 3.64 -7.38 -10.85
C CYS A 201 3.59 -8.48 -11.90
N LYS A 202 2.65 -9.43 -11.79
CA LYS A 202 2.44 -10.49 -12.79
C LYS A 202 2.05 -9.90 -14.16
N ALA A 203 1.12 -8.95 -14.18
CA ALA A 203 0.72 -8.25 -15.40
C ALA A 203 1.91 -7.51 -16.04
N SER A 204 2.77 -6.89 -15.21
CA SER A 204 3.97 -6.19 -15.67
C SER A 204 4.99 -7.13 -16.33
N TRP A 205 5.11 -8.38 -15.88
CA TRP A 205 5.91 -9.40 -16.55
C TRP A 205 5.36 -9.74 -17.93
N GLU A 206 4.04 -9.83 -18.09
CA GLU A 206 3.42 -10.07 -19.41
C GLU A 206 3.63 -8.87 -20.33
N HIS A 207 3.51 -7.63 -19.81
CA HIS A 207 3.84 -6.43 -20.58
C HIS A 207 5.30 -6.42 -21.02
N LEU A 208 6.23 -6.79 -20.13
CA LEU A 208 7.66 -6.88 -20.51
C LEU A 208 7.91 -7.91 -21.61
N LYS A 209 7.23 -9.06 -21.59
CA LYS A 209 7.36 -10.10 -22.64
C LYS A 209 7.02 -9.57 -24.03
N VAL A 210 5.94 -8.79 -24.15
CA VAL A 210 5.54 -8.23 -25.46
C VAL A 210 6.46 -7.12 -25.91
N ILE A 211 6.87 -6.22 -24.99
CA ILE A 211 7.82 -5.15 -25.26
C ILE A 211 9.17 -5.71 -25.71
N ALA A 212 9.64 -6.77 -25.07
CA ALA A 212 10.95 -7.39 -25.34
C ALA A 212 11.08 -8.02 -26.73
N LYS A 213 9.97 -8.20 -27.45
CA LYS A 213 10.01 -8.64 -28.87
C LYS A 213 10.49 -7.54 -29.80
N HIS A 214 10.35 -6.29 -29.41
CA HIS A 214 10.60 -5.12 -30.24
C HIS A 214 11.77 -4.26 -29.75
N ASP A 215 12.23 -4.45 -28.53
CA ASP A 215 13.26 -3.62 -27.90
C ASP A 215 14.62 -4.30 -27.80
N GLY A 216 15.66 -3.46 -27.71
CA GLY A 216 17.03 -3.90 -27.49
C GLY A 216 17.26 -4.51 -26.10
N SER A 217 18.29 -5.34 -25.97
CA SER A 217 18.61 -6.15 -24.78
C SER A 217 18.80 -5.35 -23.49
N ALA A 218 19.37 -4.13 -23.55
CA ALA A 218 19.68 -3.35 -22.36
C ALA A 218 18.45 -2.90 -21.54
N MET A 219 17.37 -2.48 -22.21
CA MET A 219 16.12 -2.11 -21.54
C MET A 219 15.44 -3.33 -20.92
N LYS A 220 15.42 -4.43 -21.67
CA LYS A 220 14.89 -5.71 -21.21
C LYS A 220 15.57 -6.18 -19.92
N VAL A 221 16.89 -6.14 -19.86
CA VAL A 221 17.66 -6.54 -18.66
C VAL A 221 17.28 -5.70 -17.47
N LYS A 222 17.33 -4.37 -17.59
CA LYS A 222 17.00 -3.45 -16.49
C LYS A 222 15.57 -3.64 -15.96
N LEU A 223 14.59 -3.83 -16.86
CA LEU A 223 13.19 -4.02 -16.45
C LEU A 223 12.97 -5.41 -15.85
N SER A 224 13.64 -6.45 -16.35
CA SER A 224 13.53 -7.79 -15.75
C SER A 224 14.17 -7.86 -14.37
N GLU A 225 15.31 -7.20 -14.15
CA GLU A 225 15.93 -7.08 -12.83
C GLU A 225 15.01 -6.34 -11.85
N PHE A 226 14.45 -5.22 -12.26
CA PHE A 226 13.46 -4.47 -11.44
C PHE A 226 12.25 -5.32 -11.07
N LEU A 227 11.63 -6.02 -12.03
CA LEU A 227 10.47 -6.86 -11.77
C LEU A 227 10.80 -8.08 -10.90
N ALA A 228 12.01 -8.64 -11.04
CA ALA A 228 12.47 -9.73 -10.18
C ALA A 228 12.64 -9.27 -8.73
N ASP A 229 13.24 -8.09 -8.51
CA ASP A 229 13.36 -7.48 -7.19
C ASP A 229 11.96 -7.20 -6.58
N CYS A 230 11.05 -6.60 -7.35
CA CYS A 230 9.67 -6.39 -6.91
C CYS A 230 8.99 -7.70 -6.49
N ALA A 231 9.12 -8.76 -7.29
CA ALA A 231 8.49 -10.04 -7.01
C ALA A 231 9.04 -10.68 -5.71
N GLU A 232 10.34 -10.60 -5.47
CA GLU A 232 10.96 -11.09 -4.23
C GLU A 232 10.46 -10.31 -3.02
N ARG A 233 10.43 -8.98 -3.08
CA ARG A 233 9.94 -8.11 -2.01
C ARG A 233 8.47 -8.35 -1.71
N ILE A 234 7.63 -8.56 -2.71
CA ILE A 234 6.20 -8.90 -2.54
C ILE A 234 6.05 -10.26 -1.84
N VAL A 235 6.86 -11.27 -2.19
CA VAL A 235 6.85 -12.58 -1.51
C VAL A 235 7.21 -12.42 -0.03
N VAL A 236 8.21 -11.60 0.29
CA VAL A 236 8.60 -11.31 1.68
C VAL A 236 7.46 -10.64 2.45
N LEU A 237 6.79 -9.64 1.85
CA LEU A 237 5.62 -9.01 2.45
C LEU A 237 4.49 -10.00 2.71
N GLY A 238 4.23 -10.92 1.78
CA GLY A 238 3.25 -12.00 1.95
C GLY A 238 3.58 -12.95 3.10
N ILE A 239 4.86 -13.24 3.32
CA ILE A 239 5.32 -14.03 4.48
C ILE A 239 5.10 -13.26 5.78
N ILE A 240 5.47 -11.99 5.81
CA ILE A 240 5.28 -11.12 6.98
C ILE A 240 3.79 -11.01 7.31
N HIS A 241 2.95 -10.70 6.32
CA HIS A 241 1.51 -10.62 6.49
C HIS A 241 0.93 -11.88 7.14
N ARG A 242 1.22 -13.06 6.59
CA ARG A 242 0.75 -14.33 7.15
C ARG A 242 1.23 -14.58 8.58
N ARG A 243 2.48 -14.25 8.89
CA ARG A 243 3.03 -14.44 10.24
C ARG A 243 2.40 -13.49 11.26
N VAL A 244 2.14 -12.26 10.86
CA VAL A 244 1.59 -11.24 11.75
C VAL A 244 0.10 -11.44 11.97
N MET A 245 -0.66 -11.84 10.93
CA MET A 245 -2.11 -12.06 11.04
C MET A 245 -2.49 -13.38 11.74
N ASN A 246 -1.58 -14.35 11.82
CA ASN A 246 -1.81 -15.66 12.47
C ASN A 246 -1.20 -15.77 13.88
N ARG A 247 -0.70 -14.69 14.45
CA ARG A 247 -0.11 -14.64 15.78
C ARG A 247 -1.11 -14.17 16.83
#